data_21a778635e6e438c46e10d891bb27b5a
#
_entry.id   21a778635e6e438c46e10d891bb27b5a
#
_cell.length_a   1.000
_cell.length_b   1.000
_cell.length_c   1.000
_cell.angle_alpha   90.00
_cell.angle_beta   90.00
_cell.angle_gamma   90.00
#
_symmetry.space_group_name_H-M   'P 1'
#
loop_
_entity.id
_entity.type
_entity.pdbx_description
1 polymer ?
#
loop_
_entity_poly.entity_id
_entity_poly.type
_entity_poly.pdbx_seq_one_letter_code
_entity_poly.pdbx_strand_id
1 'polypeptide(L)'
;FVDGYNSLRSTINTLTAYNPETRQAGLLQGDSTTTRLSSQLRQALSQTISGADENLDTLAEIGIKTNFETGQLEIDGDKLDSLINSNFGDFSSLFAGDNGFAAQLDNVANIYTRFDGILDTRSDGITTPINRISSQRATLNTRMASVEARYLAQFTALDGLLGELNQTSNFLTSQLKNLPGFTREK
;
A
#
# COMPACT_ATOMS: atom_id res chain seq x y z
N PHE A 1 -11.29 -21.47 14.55
CA PHE A 1 -11.39 -20.12 15.08
C PHE A 1 -10.03 -19.58 15.51
N VAL A 2 -9.40 -20.19 16.53
CA VAL A 2 -8.11 -19.73 17.10
C VAL A 2 -7.01 -19.66 16.02
N ASP A 3 -6.88 -20.67 15.17
CA ASP A 3 -5.90 -20.69 14.10
C ASP A 3 -6.11 -19.56 13.08
N GLY A 4 -7.37 -19.29 12.72
CA GLY A 4 -7.71 -18.18 11.82
C GLY A 4 -7.33 -16.83 12.39
N TYR A 5 -7.68 -16.58 13.67
CA TYR A 5 -7.30 -15.37 14.37
C TYR A 5 -5.76 -15.24 14.49
N ASN A 6 -5.08 -16.31 14.89
CA ASN A 6 -3.64 -16.32 15.05
C ASN A 6 -2.89 -16.08 13.72
N SER A 7 -3.41 -16.63 12.62
CA SER A 7 -2.88 -16.36 11.27
C SER A 7 -3.03 -14.90 10.88
N LEU A 8 -4.21 -14.30 11.11
CA LEU A 8 -4.43 -12.86 10.89
C LEU A 8 -3.50 -12.02 11.76
N ARG A 9 -3.36 -12.37 13.03
CA ARG A 9 -2.50 -11.66 13.97
C ARG A 9 -1.03 -11.73 13.57
N SER A 10 -0.56 -12.90 13.16
CA SER A 10 0.80 -13.11 12.64
C SER A 10 1.06 -12.24 11.39
N THR A 11 0.11 -12.21 10.46
CA THR A 11 0.20 -11.36 9.26
C THR A 11 0.29 -9.88 9.64
N ILE A 12 -0.56 -9.40 10.54
CA ILE A 12 -0.52 -8.02 11.03
C ILE A 12 0.84 -7.72 11.68
N ASN A 13 1.32 -8.60 12.55
CA ASN A 13 2.60 -8.43 13.22
C ASN A 13 3.75 -8.33 12.20
N THR A 14 3.79 -9.22 11.20
CA THR A 14 4.81 -9.20 10.14
C THR A 14 4.78 -7.89 9.34
N LEU A 15 3.59 -7.43 8.97
CA LEU A 15 3.43 -6.22 8.16
C LEU A 15 3.71 -4.92 8.94
N THR A 16 3.59 -4.94 10.27
CA THR A 16 3.82 -3.77 11.13
C THR A 16 5.15 -3.80 11.89
N ALA A 17 5.88 -4.92 11.84
CA ALA A 17 7.14 -5.09 12.56
C ALA A 17 8.22 -4.12 12.07
N TYR A 18 9.10 -3.74 12.99
CA TYR A 18 10.35 -3.05 12.66
C TYR A 18 11.52 -3.98 12.97
N ASN A 19 12.41 -4.16 12.01
CA ASN A 19 13.65 -4.90 12.23
C ASN A 19 14.79 -3.90 12.54
N PRO A 20 15.28 -3.84 13.78
CA PRO A 20 16.30 -2.88 14.17
C PRO A 20 17.69 -3.19 13.57
N GLU A 21 17.98 -4.46 13.25
CA GLU A 21 19.26 -4.88 12.68
C GLU A 21 19.40 -4.42 11.22
N THR A 22 18.35 -4.62 10.43
CA THR A 22 18.31 -4.20 9.01
C THR A 22 17.78 -2.78 8.82
N ARG A 23 17.25 -2.16 9.88
CA ARG A 23 16.54 -0.86 9.85
C ARG A 23 15.37 -0.85 8.86
N GLN A 24 14.76 -2.00 8.63
CA GLN A 24 13.61 -2.13 7.72
C GLN A 24 12.31 -2.12 8.50
N ALA A 25 11.40 -1.29 8.04
CA ALA A 25 10.03 -1.21 8.52
C ALA A 25 9.13 -2.15 7.72
N GLY A 26 8.18 -2.79 8.38
CA GLY A 26 7.10 -3.48 7.71
C GLY A 26 6.26 -2.50 6.88
N LEU A 27 5.62 -3.00 5.82
CA LEU A 27 4.87 -2.19 4.86
C LEU A 27 3.73 -1.37 5.48
N LEU A 28 3.20 -1.82 6.61
CA LEU A 28 2.11 -1.16 7.34
C LEU A 28 2.56 -0.63 8.71
N GLN A 29 3.86 -0.44 8.92
CA GLN A 29 4.34 0.16 10.17
C GLN A 29 3.77 1.56 10.34
N GLY A 30 3.13 1.81 11.50
CA GLY A 30 2.49 3.10 11.79
C GLY A 30 1.15 3.33 11.06
N ASP A 31 0.64 2.34 10.34
CA ASP A 31 -0.65 2.44 9.68
C ASP A 31 -1.81 2.48 10.68
N SER A 32 -2.58 3.56 10.64
CA SER A 32 -3.68 3.79 11.57
C SER A 32 -4.86 2.83 11.38
N THR A 33 -5.10 2.36 10.15
CA THR A 33 -6.17 1.41 9.85
C THR A 33 -5.85 0.05 10.47
N THR A 34 -4.62 -0.41 10.32
CA THR A 34 -4.13 -1.67 10.89
C THR A 34 -4.12 -1.61 12.43
N THR A 35 -3.72 -0.49 13.00
CA THR A 35 -3.75 -0.26 14.46
C THR A 35 -5.18 -0.30 15.00
N ARG A 36 -6.12 0.34 14.30
CA ARG A 36 -7.54 0.33 14.67
C ARG A 36 -8.14 -1.08 14.55
N LEU A 37 -7.89 -1.80 13.46
CA LEU A 37 -8.31 -3.19 13.29
C LEU A 37 -7.81 -4.05 14.44
N SER A 38 -6.53 -3.98 14.78
CA SER A 38 -5.94 -4.73 15.89
C SER A 38 -6.59 -4.41 17.23
N SER A 39 -6.97 -3.16 17.46
CA SER A 39 -7.65 -2.73 18.68
C SER A 39 -9.08 -3.25 18.73
N GLN A 40 -9.83 -3.18 17.62
CA GLN A 40 -11.21 -3.67 17.55
C GLN A 40 -11.28 -5.19 17.68
N LEU A 41 -10.35 -5.93 17.07
CA LEU A 41 -10.25 -7.39 17.24
C LEU A 41 -10.00 -7.76 18.71
N ARG A 42 -9.07 -7.08 19.38
CA ARG A 42 -8.82 -7.31 20.82
C ARG A 42 -10.04 -6.96 21.67
N GLN A 43 -10.71 -5.86 21.36
CA GLN A 43 -11.91 -5.45 22.08
C GLN A 43 -13.03 -6.49 21.92
N ALA A 44 -13.28 -6.99 20.71
CA ALA A 44 -14.26 -8.02 20.44
C ALA A 44 -13.98 -9.32 21.23
N LEU A 45 -12.71 -9.69 21.41
CA LEU A 45 -12.31 -10.89 22.16
C LEU A 45 -12.27 -10.71 23.67
N SER A 46 -12.21 -9.49 24.17
CA SER A 46 -12.17 -9.18 25.62
C SER A 46 -13.52 -8.80 26.20
N GLN A 47 -14.57 -8.73 25.40
CA GLN A 47 -15.92 -8.40 25.87
C GLN A 47 -16.57 -9.61 26.56
N THR A 48 -17.42 -9.31 27.53
CA THR A 48 -18.31 -10.26 28.13
C THR A 48 -19.54 -10.47 27.23
N ILE A 49 -19.89 -11.71 26.95
CA ILE A 49 -21.05 -12.06 26.12
C ILE A 49 -22.33 -11.99 26.95
N SER A 50 -23.18 -11.02 26.66
CA SER A 50 -24.47 -10.87 27.34
C SER A 50 -25.41 -12.03 26.98
N GLY A 51 -25.95 -12.69 27.99
CA GLY A 51 -26.89 -13.80 27.84
C GLY A 51 -26.26 -15.18 27.93
N ALA A 52 -24.94 -15.28 28.12
CA ALA A 52 -24.27 -16.49 28.57
C ALA A 52 -24.47 -16.67 30.10
N ASP A 53 -24.17 -17.88 30.59
CA ASP A 53 -24.12 -18.12 32.06
C ASP A 53 -23.06 -17.21 32.69
N GLU A 54 -23.35 -16.66 33.90
CA GLU A 54 -22.42 -15.73 34.59
C GLU A 54 -21.01 -16.30 34.83
N ASN A 55 -20.83 -17.61 34.70
CA ASN A 55 -19.54 -18.29 34.83
C ASN A 55 -18.88 -18.65 33.50
N LEU A 56 -19.50 -18.35 32.34
CA LEU A 56 -19.03 -18.70 31.00
C LEU A 56 -19.32 -17.58 30.01
N ASP A 57 -18.94 -16.36 30.35
CA ASP A 57 -19.22 -15.17 29.54
C ASP A 57 -17.98 -14.60 28.81
N THR A 58 -16.78 -15.13 29.10
CA THR A 58 -15.50 -14.71 28.49
C THR A 58 -14.75 -15.88 27.87
N LEU A 59 -13.86 -15.56 26.91
CA LEU A 59 -12.96 -16.56 26.30
C LEU A 59 -12.03 -17.20 27.34
N ALA A 60 -11.60 -16.45 28.35
CA ALA A 60 -10.69 -16.96 29.39
C ALA A 60 -11.34 -18.05 30.26
N GLU A 61 -12.64 -17.97 30.47
CA GLU A 61 -13.41 -18.95 31.24
C GLU A 61 -13.58 -20.28 30.52
N ILE A 62 -13.61 -20.25 29.19
CA ILE A 62 -13.64 -21.46 28.36
C ILE A 62 -12.23 -22.01 28.02
N GLY A 63 -11.17 -21.43 28.62
CA GLY A 63 -9.80 -21.90 28.42
C GLY A 63 -9.08 -21.30 27.23
N ILE A 64 -9.61 -20.23 26.59
CA ILE A 64 -8.92 -19.50 25.53
C ILE A 64 -8.35 -18.20 26.10
N LYS A 65 -7.03 -18.07 26.12
CA LYS A 65 -6.32 -16.91 26.67
C LYS A 65 -5.55 -16.16 25.59
N THR A 66 -5.39 -14.86 25.76
CA THR A 66 -4.55 -14.06 24.87
C THR A 66 -3.14 -13.99 25.45
N ASN A 67 -2.17 -14.36 24.66
CA ASN A 67 -0.75 -14.13 24.94
C ASN A 67 -0.47 -12.62 24.81
N PHE A 68 0.00 -11.99 25.87
CA PHE A 68 0.19 -10.54 25.93
C PHE A 68 1.36 -10.04 25.08
N GLU A 69 2.36 -10.88 24.81
CA GLU A 69 3.54 -10.51 24.02
C GLU A 69 3.24 -10.56 22.51
N THR A 70 2.59 -11.63 22.06
CA THR A 70 2.32 -11.87 20.64
C THR A 70 0.95 -11.38 20.19
N GLY A 71 0.01 -11.28 21.15
CA GLY A 71 -1.41 -11.01 20.90
C GLY A 71 -2.15 -12.19 20.28
N GLN A 72 -1.55 -13.38 20.25
CA GLN A 72 -2.17 -14.62 19.77
C GLN A 72 -3.04 -15.26 20.86
N LEU A 73 -3.97 -16.11 20.44
CA LEU A 73 -4.80 -16.91 21.34
C LEU A 73 -4.13 -18.26 21.61
N GLU A 74 -4.20 -18.69 22.85
CA GLU A 74 -3.72 -19.98 23.33
C GLU A 74 -4.89 -20.76 23.91
N ILE A 75 -4.96 -22.07 23.63
CA ILE A 75 -6.04 -22.95 24.10
C ILE A 75 -5.51 -23.82 25.25
N ASP A 76 -6.19 -23.79 26.36
CA ASP A 76 -6.11 -24.79 27.43
C ASP A 76 -7.07 -25.94 27.07
N GLY A 77 -6.54 -26.97 26.41
CA GLY A 77 -7.31 -28.10 25.89
C GLY A 77 -8.09 -28.85 26.97
N ASP A 78 -7.46 -29.09 28.14
CA ASP A 78 -8.11 -29.83 29.24
C ASP A 78 -9.34 -29.08 29.77
N LYS A 79 -9.23 -27.76 29.89
CA LYS A 79 -10.32 -26.91 30.34
C LYS A 79 -11.44 -26.84 29.30
N LEU A 80 -11.07 -26.67 28.04
CA LEU A 80 -12.01 -26.60 26.93
C LEU A 80 -12.80 -27.91 26.77
N ASP A 81 -12.13 -29.07 26.79
CA ASP A 81 -12.74 -30.38 26.69
C ASP A 81 -13.68 -30.67 27.86
N SER A 82 -13.28 -30.29 29.07
CA SER A 82 -14.14 -30.41 30.27
C SER A 82 -15.42 -29.61 30.12
N LEU A 83 -15.37 -28.39 29.62
CA LEU A 83 -16.52 -27.52 29.40
C LEU A 83 -17.43 -28.00 28.29
N ILE A 84 -16.87 -28.44 27.16
CA ILE A 84 -17.64 -29.00 26.05
C ILE A 84 -18.45 -30.22 26.52
N ASN A 85 -17.86 -31.08 27.34
CA ASN A 85 -18.51 -32.26 27.84
C ASN A 85 -19.58 -31.97 28.91
N SER A 86 -19.45 -30.91 29.71
CA SER A 86 -20.38 -30.58 30.78
C SER A 86 -21.46 -29.56 30.41
N ASN A 87 -21.12 -28.55 29.56
CA ASN A 87 -21.97 -27.38 29.26
C ASN A 87 -21.95 -26.99 27.77
N PHE A 88 -22.17 -27.94 26.89
CA PHE A 88 -22.11 -27.69 25.43
C PHE A 88 -23.08 -26.60 24.95
N GLY A 89 -24.26 -26.49 25.59
CA GLY A 89 -25.27 -25.48 25.24
C GLY A 89 -24.76 -24.06 25.47
N ASP A 90 -24.15 -23.81 26.62
CA ASP A 90 -23.63 -22.49 27.01
C ASP A 90 -22.39 -22.15 26.16
N PHE A 91 -21.51 -23.13 25.91
CA PHE A 91 -20.40 -22.99 24.99
C PHE A 91 -20.86 -22.62 23.56
N SER A 92 -21.91 -23.29 23.07
CA SER A 92 -22.48 -22.98 21.75
C SER A 92 -23.05 -21.56 21.68
N SER A 93 -23.75 -21.14 22.75
CA SER A 93 -24.31 -19.78 22.82
C SER A 93 -23.23 -18.71 22.87
N LEU A 94 -22.14 -18.96 23.61
CA LEU A 94 -21.00 -18.06 23.70
C LEU A 94 -20.32 -17.82 22.36
N PHE A 95 -20.19 -18.85 21.53
CA PHE A 95 -19.56 -18.74 20.23
C PHE A 95 -20.51 -18.34 19.11
N ALA A 96 -21.63 -19.05 18.96
CA ALA A 96 -22.53 -19.00 17.82
C ALA A 96 -23.86 -18.26 18.12
N GLY A 97 -24.06 -17.76 19.34
CA GLY A 97 -25.20 -16.91 19.67
C GLY A 97 -25.20 -15.60 18.91
N ASP A 98 -26.35 -14.92 18.85
CA ASP A 98 -26.54 -13.65 18.13
C ASP A 98 -25.51 -12.56 18.53
N ASN A 99 -25.07 -12.57 19.78
CA ASN A 99 -24.04 -11.70 20.34
C ASN A 99 -22.73 -12.44 20.63
N GLY A 100 -22.58 -13.70 20.19
CA GLY A 100 -21.41 -14.54 20.43
C GLY A 100 -20.14 -14.00 19.76
N PHE A 101 -19.00 -14.56 20.15
CA PHE A 101 -17.70 -14.11 19.62
C PHE A 101 -17.60 -14.21 18.10
N ALA A 102 -18.22 -15.23 17.47
CA ALA A 102 -18.24 -15.35 16.02
C ALA A 102 -18.97 -14.17 15.36
N ALA A 103 -20.14 -13.79 15.89
CA ALA A 103 -20.92 -12.66 15.38
C ALA A 103 -20.18 -11.32 15.58
N GLN A 104 -19.53 -11.13 16.72
CA GLN A 104 -18.76 -9.91 16.99
C GLN A 104 -17.55 -9.78 16.06
N LEU A 105 -16.81 -10.87 15.81
CA LEU A 105 -15.69 -10.86 14.88
C LEU A 105 -16.14 -10.71 13.43
N ASP A 106 -17.27 -11.33 13.06
CA ASP A 106 -17.88 -11.14 11.74
C ASP A 106 -18.24 -9.67 11.50
N ASN A 107 -18.84 -9.02 12.48
CA ASN A 107 -19.14 -7.59 12.42
C ASN A 107 -17.87 -6.75 12.22
N VAL A 108 -16.80 -7.03 12.98
CA VAL A 108 -15.53 -6.34 12.77
C VAL A 108 -14.99 -6.63 11.37
N ALA A 109 -14.95 -7.89 10.93
CA ALA A 109 -14.45 -8.26 9.61
C ALA A 109 -15.25 -7.58 8.49
N ASN A 110 -16.56 -7.57 8.57
CA ASN A 110 -17.46 -6.97 7.59
C ASN A 110 -17.23 -5.46 7.42
N ILE A 111 -16.99 -4.72 8.50
CA ILE A 111 -16.66 -3.28 8.41
C ILE A 111 -15.44 -3.04 7.53
N TYR A 112 -14.46 -3.94 7.58
CA TYR A 112 -13.22 -3.79 6.81
C TYR A 112 -13.30 -4.38 5.41
N THR A 113 -13.97 -5.52 5.22
CA THR A 113 -13.89 -6.33 3.99
C THR A 113 -15.09 -6.22 3.06
N ARG A 114 -16.23 -5.66 3.52
CA ARG A 114 -17.41 -5.46 2.67
C ARG A 114 -17.09 -4.53 1.49
N PHE A 115 -17.89 -4.60 0.43
CA PHE A 115 -17.87 -3.61 -0.64
C PHE A 115 -18.06 -2.19 -0.07
N ASP A 116 -17.28 -1.23 -0.52
CA ASP A 116 -17.16 0.12 0.07
C ASP A 116 -16.73 0.11 1.56
N GLY A 117 -16.13 -0.95 2.04
CA GLY A 117 -15.56 -1.05 3.37
C GLY A 117 -14.28 -0.22 3.53
N ILE A 118 -13.73 -0.28 4.75
CA ILE A 118 -12.54 0.53 5.09
C ILE A 118 -11.34 0.18 4.19
N LEU A 119 -11.12 -1.12 3.89
CA LEU A 119 -10.00 -1.55 3.05
C LEU A 119 -10.20 -1.17 1.59
N ASP A 120 -11.42 -1.29 1.08
CA ASP A 120 -11.77 -0.93 -0.29
C ASP A 120 -11.58 0.57 -0.52
N THR A 121 -12.21 1.40 0.32
CA THR A 121 -12.05 2.86 0.29
C THR A 121 -10.58 3.30 0.37
N ARG A 122 -9.79 2.61 1.20
CA ARG A 122 -8.36 2.90 1.33
C ARG A 122 -7.57 2.50 0.11
N SER A 123 -7.87 1.33 -0.47
CA SER A 123 -7.27 0.86 -1.73
C SER A 123 -7.51 1.86 -2.86
N ASP A 124 -8.74 2.34 -2.99
CA ASP A 124 -9.11 3.34 -3.98
C ASP A 124 -8.41 4.69 -3.73
N GLY A 125 -8.33 5.09 -2.45
CA GLY A 125 -7.62 6.30 -2.04
C GLY A 125 -6.12 6.27 -2.36
N ILE A 126 -5.51 5.09 -2.50
CA ILE A 126 -4.11 4.90 -2.91
C ILE A 126 -4.00 4.74 -4.44
N THR A 127 -4.86 3.93 -5.03
CA THR A 127 -4.82 3.60 -6.46
C THR A 127 -5.14 4.80 -7.35
N THR A 128 -6.10 5.63 -6.96
CA THR A 128 -6.49 6.82 -7.71
C THR A 128 -5.35 7.83 -7.90
N PRO A 129 -4.61 8.24 -6.85
CA PRO A 129 -3.41 9.08 -7.01
C PRO A 129 -2.31 8.42 -7.85
N ILE A 130 -2.08 7.12 -7.72
CA ILE A 130 -1.08 6.39 -8.53
C ILE A 130 -1.43 6.48 -10.01
N ASN A 131 -2.68 6.22 -10.38
CA ASN A 131 -3.14 6.31 -11.76
C ASN A 131 -3.02 7.75 -12.31
N ARG A 132 -3.35 8.75 -11.48
CA ARG A 132 -3.18 10.17 -11.84
C ARG A 132 -1.70 10.51 -12.10
N ILE A 133 -0.80 10.09 -11.22
CA ILE A 133 0.64 10.32 -11.39
C ILE A 133 1.15 9.62 -12.65
N SER A 134 0.72 8.40 -12.92
CA SER A 134 1.08 7.67 -14.14
C SER A 134 0.64 8.40 -15.40
N SER A 135 -0.58 8.94 -15.42
CA SER A 135 -1.09 9.76 -16.53
C SER A 135 -0.32 11.07 -16.69
N GLN A 136 0.01 11.74 -15.59
CA GLN A 136 0.85 12.96 -15.61
C GLN A 136 2.24 12.68 -16.16
N ARG A 137 2.86 11.55 -15.77
CA ARG A 137 4.17 11.13 -16.32
C ARG A 137 4.09 10.87 -17.83
N ALA A 138 3.05 10.17 -18.31
CA ALA A 138 2.86 9.94 -19.73
C ALA A 138 2.73 11.27 -20.51
N THR A 139 1.92 12.20 -20.00
CA THR A 139 1.78 13.54 -20.60
C THR A 139 3.08 14.31 -20.60
N LEU A 140 3.85 14.28 -19.51
CA LEU A 140 5.16 14.91 -19.44
C LEU A 140 6.13 14.32 -20.45
N ASN A 141 6.20 13.00 -20.58
CA ASN A 141 7.07 12.34 -21.56
C ASN A 141 6.72 12.75 -23.01
N THR A 142 5.43 12.81 -23.35
CA THR A 142 4.99 13.29 -24.67
C THR A 142 5.41 14.75 -24.91
N ARG A 143 5.26 15.60 -23.90
CA ARG A 143 5.68 16.99 -23.97
C ARG A 143 7.20 17.13 -24.14
N MET A 144 7.97 16.33 -23.38
CA MET A 144 9.44 16.31 -23.49
C MET A 144 9.88 15.90 -24.89
N ALA A 145 9.30 14.82 -25.45
CA ALA A 145 9.60 14.39 -26.83
C ALA A 145 9.27 15.48 -27.87
N SER A 146 8.16 16.20 -27.69
CA SER A 146 7.80 17.32 -28.59
C SER A 146 8.78 18.49 -28.48
N VAL A 147 9.26 18.79 -27.28
CA VAL A 147 10.27 19.83 -27.05
C VAL A 147 11.59 19.43 -27.68
N GLU A 148 12.03 18.19 -27.49
CA GLU A 148 13.24 17.64 -28.07
C GLU A 148 13.19 17.70 -29.61
N ALA A 149 12.12 17.22 -30.24
CA ALA A 149 11.91 17.27 -31.66
C ALA A 149 11.98 18.72 -32.23
N ARG A 150 11.38 19.67 -31.50
CA ARG A 150 11.42 21.08 -31.86
C ARG A 150 12.85 21.65 -31.81
N TYR A 151 13.60 21.38 -30.78
CA TYR A 151 14.98 21.82 -30.67
C TYR A 151 15.86 21.16 -31.72
N LEU A 152 15.71 19.86 -31.98
CA LEU A 152 16.45 19.17 -33.04
C LEU A 152 16.18 19.83 -34.42
N ALA A 153 14.92 20.13 -34.72
CA ALA A 153 14.56 20.83 -35.96
C ALA A 153 15.21 22.23 -36.06
N GLN A 154 15.23 22.98 -34.94
CA GLN A 154 15.88 24.30 -34.89
C GLN A 154 17.39 24.20 -35.07
N PHE A 155 18.05 23.25 -34.44
CA PHE A 155 19.50 23.03 -34.62
C PHE A 155 19.83 22.59 -36.05
N THR A 156 19.03 21.70 -36.65
CA THR A 156 19.23 21.27 -38.04
C THR A 156 19.06 22.44 -39.02
N ALA A 157 18.05 23.29 -38.81
CA ALA A 157 17.85 24.49 -39.63
C ALA A 157 19.02 25.50 -39.49
N LEU A 158 19.51 25.69 -38.25
CA LEU A 158 20.66 26.56 -37.99
C LEU A 158 21.94 26.02 -38.68
N ASP A 159 22.18 24.72 -38.60
CA ASP A 159 23.33 24.07 -39.26
C ASP A 159 23.27 24.22 -40.78
N GLY A 160 22.07 24.07 -41.36
CA GLY A 160 21.84 24.35 -42.79
C GLY A 160 22.16 25.80 -43.17
N LEU A 161 21.70 26.76 -42.37
CA LEU A 161 21.98 28.20 -42.58
C LEU A 161 23.46 28.53 -42.47
N LEU A 162 24.15 27.94 -41.50
CA LEU A 162 25.63 28.06 -41.39
C LEU A 162 26.34 27.48 -42.59
N GLY A 163 25.88 26.37 -43.16
CA GLY A 163 26.37 25.78 -44.39
C GLY A 163 26.22 26.74 -45.58
N GLU A 164 25.05 27.33 -45.79
CA GLU A 164 24.78 28.34 -46.83
C GLU A 164 25.64 29.60 -46.67
N LEU A 165 25.80 30.11 -45.45
CA LEU A 165 26.66 31.26 -45.16
C LEU A 165 28.12 30.96 -45.50
N ASN A 166 28.63 29.78 -45.16
CA ASN A 166 29.97 29.35 -45.51
C ASN A 166 30.17 29.26 -47.04
N GLN A 167 29.20 28.70 -47.76
CA GLN A 167 29.23 28.65 -49.23
C GLN A 167 29.25 30.07 -49.84
N THR A 168 28.37 30.96 -49.34
CA THR A 168 28.32 32.36 -49.80
C THR A 168 29.63 33.08 -49.50
N SER A 169 30.23 32.89 -48.32
CA SER A 169 31.52 33.45 -47.95
C SER A 169 32.65 32.98 -48.85
N ASN A 170 32.69 31.68 -49.16
CA ASN A 170 33.65 31.09 -50.06
C ASN A 170 33.49 31.62 -51.51
N PHE A 171 32.23 31.74 -51.97
CA PHE A 171 31.92 32.33 -53.27
C PHE A 171 32.38 33.79 -53.35
N LEU A 172 32.06 34.63 -52.39
CA LEU A 172 32.48 36.04 -52.33
C LEU A 172 34.00 36.16 -52.27
N THR A 173 34.69 35.34 -51.52
CA THR A 173 36.12 35.28 -51.39
C THR A 173 36.77 34.94 -52.79
N SER A 174 36.18 34.00 -53.50
CA SER A 174 36.62 33.62 -54.85
C SER A 174 36.41 34.76 -55.89
N GLN A 175 35.25 35.44 -55.83
CA GLN A 175 34.94 36.56 -56.71
C GLN A 175 35.84 37.75 -56.43
N LEU A 176 36.14 38.09 -55.18
CA LEU A 176 37.07 39.15 -54.81
C LEU A 176 38.51 38.89 -55.29
N LYS A 177 38.96 37.65 -55.27
CA LYS A 177 40.26 37.26 -55.80
C LYS A 177 40.37 37.43 -57.35
N ASN A 178 39.23 37.30 -58.00
CA ASN A 178 39.15 37.39 -59.46
C ASN A 178 38.83 38.80 -59.99
N LEU A 179 38.66 39.81 -59.12
CA LEU A 179 38.46 41.20 -59.55
C LEU A 179 39.79 41.80 -59.99
N PRO A 180 39.87 42.38 -61.25
CA PRO A 180 41.07 43.05 -61.72
C PRO A 180 41.31 44.32 -60.87
N GLY A 181 42.43 44.37 -60.18
CA GLY A 181 42.79 45.54 -59.35
C GLY A 181 42.92 45.31 -57.87
N PHE A 182 42.60 44.11 -57.31
CA PHE A 182 42.71 43.75 -55.88
C PHE A 182 43.87 42.79 -55.59
N THR A 183 44.89 42.77 -56.41
CA THR A 183 46.15 42.09 -56.07
C THR A 183 46.93 43.00 -55.12
N ARG A 184 46.91 42.66 -53.77
CA ARG A 184 47.89 43.20 -52.84
C ARG A 184 49.26 42.66 -53.26
N GLU A 185 50.04 43.47 -53.94
CA GLU A 185 51.49 43.25 -53.99
C GLU A 185 52.07 43.23 -52.61
N LYS A 186 52.90 42.25 -52.33
CA LYS A 186 53.64 42.11 -51.08
C LYS A 186 54.80 43.06 -51.11
#